data_03ad1cc272164ed3e56031e42bb77911
#
_entry.id   03ad1cc272164ed3e56031e42bb77911
#
_cell.length_a   1.000
_cell.length_b   1.000
_cell.length_c   1.000
_cell.angle_alpha   90.00
_cell.angle_beta   90.00
_cell.angle_gamma   90.00
#
_symmetry.space_group_name_H-M   'P 1'
#
loop_
_entity.id
_entity.type
_entity.pdbx_description
1 polymer ?
#
loop_
_entity_poly.entity_id
_entity_poly.type
_entity_poly.pdbx_seq_one_letter_code
_entity_poly.pdbx_strand_id
1 'polypeptide(L)'
;GVDVDIWAAVSVAKAFDKLKIKYERTEKSGQPKFDKNFLTTHKHPLAKMVVQAREFNKARTTFIDTILTHSSHSRIHADINQMRGETGGTVTGRFSYSNPNLQQIPARNKDIGPLIRSIFVPDEGCKWGSFDYSQQEPRVLVHFAALTGGGLKGADEVIESYKTQDPDFHQAVADMAGIDRRTAKT
;
A
#
# COMPACT_ATOMS: atom_id res chain seq x y z
N GLY A 1 34.61 14.44 0.09
CA GLY A 1 33.21 14.08 -0.01
C GLY A 1 32.35 14.97 0.88
N VAL A 2 31.09 15.17 0.54
CA VAL A 2 30.13 15.81 1.45
C VAL A 2 29.35 14.66 2.07
N ASP A 3 29.37 14.58 3.38
CA ASP A 3 28.49 13.67 4.10
C ASP A 3 27.05 14.20 4.00
N VAL A 4 26.14 13.39 3.48
CA VAL A 4 24.77 13.79 3.18
C VAL A 4 23.82 12.92 4.00
N ASP A 5 23.18 13.55 4.98
CA ASP A 5 22.01 12.94 5.61
C ASP A 5 20.83 13.01 4.63
N ILE A 6 20.47 11.85 4.09
CA ILE A 6 19.38 11.72 3.11
C ILE A 6 17.98 11.97 3.71
N TRP A 7 17.86 12.06 5.04
CA TRP A 7 16.61 12.32 5.74
C TRP A 7 16.38 13.81 5.97
N ALA A 8 17.47 14.57 6.13
CA ALA A 8 17.40 16.00 6.36
C ALA A 8 17.33 16.74 5.02
N ALA A 9 16.20 17.41 4.75
CA ALA A 9 16.00 18.17 3.51
C ALA A 9 17.11 19.19 3.25
N VAL A 10 17.59 19.86 4.32
CA VAL A 10 18.70 20.82 4.23
C VAL A 10 20.01 20.15 3.81
N SER A 11 20.27 18.92 4.25
CA SER A 11 21.48 18.18 3.87
C SER A 11 21.41 17.73 2.42
N VAL A 12 20.26 17.21 1.97
CA VAL A 12 20.02 16.88 0.56
C VAL A 12 20.14 18.11 -0.33
N ALA A 13 19.63 19.28 0.14
CA ALA A 13 19.76 20.55 -0.58
C ALA A 13 21.22 20.92 -0.84
N LYS A 14 22.12 20.77 0.14
CA LYS A 14 23.56 21.03 -0.06
C LYS A 14 24.16 20.19 -1.19
N ALA A 15 23.74 18.94 -1.36
CA ALA A 15 24.20 18.10 -2.45
C ALA A 15 23.63 18.56 -3.79
N PHE A 16 22.37 18.96 -3.84
CA PHE A 16 21.73 19.50 -5.03
C PHE A 16 22.35 20.84 -5.45
N ASP A 17 22.61 21.74 -4.50
CA ASP A 17 23.26 23.02 -4.73
C ASP A 17 24.67 22.85 -5.29
N LYS A 18 25.46 21.92 -4.73
CA LYS A 18 26.81 21.60 -5.19
C LYS A 18 26.82 21.12 -6.65
N LEU A 19 25.80 20.40 -7.06
CA LEU A 19 25.61 19.88 -8.41
C LEU A 19 24.82 20.84 -9.32
N LYS A 20 24.44 22.02 -8.81
CA LYS A 20 23.64 23.03 -9.50
C LYS A 20 22.28 22.48 -10.01
N ILE A 21 21.68 21.57 -9.24
CA ILE A 21 20.39 20.96 -9.53
C ILE A 21 19.30 21.77 -8.83
N LYS A 22 18.30 22.21 -9.60
CA LYS A 22 17.13 22.94 -9.06
C LYS A 22 16.24 22.00 -8.26
N TYR A 23 15.65 22.51 -7.19
CA TYR A 23 14.68 21.82 -6.36
C TYR A 23 13.58 22.75 -5.86
N GLU A 24 12.48 22.16 -5.39
CA GLU A 24 11.34 22.91 -4.87
C GLU A 24 11.58 23.39 -3.44
N ARG A 25 10.87 24.44 -3.08
CA ARG A 25 10.82 24.96 -1.71
C ARG A 25 9.38 25.02 -1.24
N THR A 26 9.19 24.93 0.06
CA THR A 26 7.86 25.06 0.67
C THR A 26 7.40 26.52 0.60
N GLU A 27 6.15 26.74 0.21
CA GLU A 27 5.57 28.09 0.02
C GLU A 27 5.59 28.93 1.32
N LYS A 28 5.28 28.26 2.45
CA LYS A 28 5.15 28.97 3.74
C LYS A 28 6.47 29.28 4.43
N SER A 29 7.46 28.40 4.35
CA SER A 29 8.71 28.53 5.14
C SER A 29 9.97 28.68 4.28
N GLY A 30 9.86 28.56 2.95
CA GLY A 30 11.00 28.61 2.04
C GLY A 30 12.01 27.46 2.20
N GLN A 31 11.71 26.48 3.04
CA GLN A 31 12.59 25.34 3.26
C GLN A 31 12.66 24.41 2.06
N PRO A 32 13.81 23.74 1.82
CA PRO A 32 13.94 22.76 0.76
C PRO A 32 12.88 21.67 0.85
N LYS A 33 12.27 21.31 -0.29
CA LYS A 33 11.21 20.29 -0.35
C LYS A 33 11.67 19.14 -1.23
N PHE A 34 11.86 17.97 -0.63
CA PHE A 34 12.25 16.72 -1.27
C PHE A 34 11.25 15.61 -0.95
N ASP A 35 10.00 15.82 -1.35
CA ASP A 35 8.98 14.79 -1.21
C ASP A 35 9.17 13.66 -2.24
N LYS A 36 8.43 12.57 -2.04
CA LYS A 36 8.53 11.39 -2.90
C LYS A 36 8.17 11.73 -4.35
N ASN A 37 7.16 12.56 -4.56
CA ASN A 37 6.67 12.91 -5.89
C ASN A 37 7.74 13.68 -6.68
N PHE A 38 8.29 14.75 -6.09
CA PHE A 38 9.37 15.52 -6.68
C PHE A 38 10.58 14.63 -7.03
N LEU A 39 11.07 13.85 -6.07
CA LEU A 39 12.26 13.02 -6.26
C LEU A 39 12.04 11.90 -7.31
N THR A 40 10.85 11.35 -7.41
CA THR A 40 10.52 10.28 -8.37
C THR A 40 10.42 10.83 -9.80
N THR A 41 9.88 12.03 -9.97
CA THR A 41 9.72 12.66 -11.29
C THR A 41 10.99 13.37 -11.78
N HIS A 42 11.91 13.65 -10.87
CA HIS A 42 13.15 14.37 -11.20
C HIS A 42 14.10 13.54 -12.05
N LYS A 43 14.62 14.13 -13.15
CA LYS A 43 15.44 13.41 -14.15
C LYS A 43 16.85 13.05 -13.67
N HIS A 44 17.39 13.78 -12.69
CA HIS A 44 18.77 13.59 -12.26
C HIS A 44 18.96 12.31 -11.45
N PRO A 45 20.03 11.51 -11.70
CA PRO A 45 20.29 10.25 -11.00
C PRO A 45 20.33 10.37 -9.47
N LEU A 46 20.87 11.46 -8.93
CA LEU A 46 20.91 11.70 -7.48
C LEU A 46 19.51 11.63 -6.84
N ALA A 47 18.48 12.20 -7.49
CA ALA A 47 17.12 12.14 -6.95
C ALA A 47 16.62 10.69 -6.84
N LYS A 48 16.88 9.88 -7.87
CA LYS A 48 16.54 8.45 -7.86
C LYS A 48 17.29 7.69 -6.76
N MET A 49 18.57 7.98 -6.56
CA MET A 49 19.38 7.36 -5.50
C MET A 49 18.83 7.71 -4.10
N VAL A 50 18.42 8.95 -3.88
CA VAL A 50 17.81 9.38 -2.61
C VAL A 50 16.48 8.64 -2.37
N VAL A 51 15.64 8.49 -3.41
CA VAL A 51 14.39 7.70 -3.31
C VAL A 51 14.69 6.27 -2.94
N GLN A 52 15.57 5.60 -3.68
CA GLN A 52 15.94 4.21 -3.41
C GLN A 52 16.49 4.02 -1.99
N ALA A 53 17.41 4.86 -1.57
CA ALA A 53 17.99 4.78 -0.23
C ALA A 53 16.92 4.95 0.86
N ARG A 54 15.97 5.90 0.69
CA ARG A 54 14.83 6.07 1.60
C ARG A 54 13.90 4.86 1.58
N GLU A 55 13.60 4.29 0.42
CA GLU A 55 12.75 3.11 0.30
C GLU A 55 13.38 1.87 0.96
N PHE A 56 14.66 1.61 0.73
CA PHE A 56 15.36 0.50 1.38
C PHE A 56 15.47 0.67 2.90
N ASN A 57 15.76 1.87 3.38
CA ASN A 57 15.80 2.09 4.81
C ASN A 57 14.41 1.95 5.45
N LYS A 58 13.36 2.45 4.81
CA LYS A 58 11.98 2.21 5.27
C LYS A 58 11.66 0.71 5.28
N ALA A 59 12.07 -0.03 4.25
CA ALA A 59 11.88 -1.47 4.20
C ALA A 59 12.58 -2.15 5.38
N ARG A 60 13.83 -1.78 5.66
CA ARG A 60 14.58 -2.29 6.80
C ARG A 60 13.86 -1.98 8.11
N THR A 61 13.65 -0.70 8.44
CA THR A 61 13.15 -0.28 9.76
C THR A 61 11.70 -0.68 10.00
N THR A 62 10.85 -0.62 8.96
CA THR A 62 9.42 -0.92 9.10
C THR A 62 9.13 -2.42 9.02
N PHE A 63 9.90 -3.18 8.26
CA PHE A 63 9.61 -4.60 8.04
C PHE A 63 10.66 -5.51 8.64
N ILE A 64 11.95 -5.38 8.28
CA ILE A 64 12.98 -6.32 8.73
C ILE A 64 13.16 -6.23 10.24
N ASP A 65 13.43 -5.05 10.76
CA ASP A 65 13.67 -4.84 12.20
C ASP A 65 12.42 -5.26 13.00
N THR A 66 11.23 -4.97 12.51
CA THR A 66 9.97 -5.37 13.14
C THR A 66 9.76 -6.89 13.11
N ILE A 67 10.04 -7.54 11.98
CA ILE A 67 9.95 -9.00 11.86
C ILE A 67 10.94 -9.67 12.84
N LEU A 68 12.17 -9.21 12.89
CA LEU A 68 13.19 -9.75 13.81
C LEU A 68 12.79 -9.56 15.27
N THR A 69 12.28 -8.39 15.63
CA THR A 69 11.85 -8.09 17.01
C THR A 69 10.70 -8.98 17.47
N HIS A 70 9.78 -9.32 16.58
CA HIS A 70 8.58 -10.12 16.92
C HIS A 70 8.73 -11.60 16.53
N SER A 71 9.90 -12.01 16.07
CA SER A 71 10.17 -13.42 15.73
C SER A 71 10.53 -14.20 16.99
N SER A 72 9.86 -15.32 17.21
CA SER A 72 10.17 -16.29 18.27
C SER A 72 10.13 -17.70 17.71
N HIS A 73 11.17 -18.49 17.92
CA HIS A 73 11.31 -19.86 17.42
C HIS A 73 11.03 -19.97 15.90
N SER A 74 11.58 -19.04 15.11
CA SER A 74 11.37 -18.92 13.66
C SER A 74 9.90 -18.69 13.24
N ARG A 75 9.08 -18.18 14.14
CA ARG A 75 7.67 -17.84 13.87
C ARG A 75 7.37 -16.41 14.27
N ILE A 76 6.38 -15.83 13.60
CA ILE A 76 5.81 -14.54 13.95
C ILE A 76 4.35 -14.75 14.34
N HIS A 77 3.97 -14.20 15.48
CA HIS A 77 2.61 -14.19 15.99
C HIS A 77 2.16 -12.73 16.07
N ALA A 78 1.24 -12.35 15.20
CA ALA A 78 0.62 -11.03 15.25
C ALA A 78 -0.69 -11.08 16.02
N ASP A 79 -1.03 -9.99 16.69
CA ASP A 79 -2.34 -9.81 17.28
C ASP A 79 -3.35 -9.50 16.18
N ILE A 80 -4.49 -10.20 16.20
CA ILE A 80 -5.60 -9.98 15.27
C ILE A 80 -6.73 -9.32 16.02
N ASN A 81 -7.00 -8.06 15.69
CA ASN A 81 -8.08 -7.29 16.30
C ASN A 81 -9.34 -7.44 15.43
N GLN A 82 -10.33 -8.17 15.92
CA GLN A 82 -11.59 -8.45 15.22
C GLN A 82 -12.58 -7.28 15.34
N MET A 83 -12.59 -6.63 16.50
CA MET A 83 -13.44 -5.48 16.78
C MET A 83 -12.61 -4.33 17.31
N ARG A 84 -13.14 -3.11 17.24
CA ARG A 84 -12.49 -1.95 17.81
C ARG A 84 -12.52 -2.03 19.34
N GLY A 85 -11.34 -1.94 19.94
CA GLY A 85 -11.12 -1.86 21.38
C GLY A 85 -10.15 -0.73 21.71
N GLU A 86 -9.70 -0.67 22.95
CA GLU A 86 -8.73 0.34 23.42
C GLU A 86 -7.35 0.21 22.73
N THR A 87 -6.95 -1.02 22.41
CA THR A 87 -5.61 -1.32 21.87
C THR A 87 -5.55 -1.48 20.35
N GLY A 88 -6.66 -1.44 19.65
CA GLY A 88 -6.67 -1.63 18.20
C GLY A 88 -8.04 -1.87 17.61
N GLY A 89 -8.09 -2.32 16.36
CA GLY A 89 -9.31 -2.59 15.62
C GLY A 89 -9.74 -1.46 14.71
N THR A 90 -10.76 -1.71 13.91
CA THR A 90 -11.34 -0.76 12.95
C THR A 90 -12.80 -0.47 13.26
N VAL A 91 -13.28 0.71 12.88
CA VAL A 91 -14.72 1.07 12.98
C VAL A 91 -15.58 0.41 11.91
N THR A 92 -14.92 -0.15 10.87
CA THR A 92 -15.60 -0.74 9.70
C THR A 92 -15.85 -2.23 9.83
N GLY A 93 -15.44 -2.87 10.94
CA GLY A 93 -15.54 -4.32 11.13
C GLY A 93 -14.47 -5.13 10.37
N ARG A 94 -13.54 -4.49 9.68
CA ARG A 94 -12.39 -5.19 9.09
C ARG A 94 -11.42 -5.60 10.18
N PHE A 95 -10.78 -6.76 10.05
CA PHE A 95 -9.68 -7.14 10.92
C PHE A 95 -8.51 -6.16 10.76
N SER A 96 -7.83 -5.86 11.85
CA SER A 96 -6.55 -5.18 11.82
C SER A 96 -5.51 -6.00 12.58
N TYR A 97 -4.25 -5.80 12.22
CA TYR A 97 -3.12 -6.51 12.79
C TYR A 97 -2.22 -5.54 13.55
N SER A 98 -1.69 -6.00 14.69
CA SER A 98 -0.68 -5.30 15.47
C SER A 98 0.35 -6.31 16.01
N ASN A 99 1.47 -5.82 16.45
CA ASN A 99 2.55 -6.58 17.10
C ASN A 99 3.00 -7.87 16.36
N PRO A 100 3.40 -7.83 15.10
CA PRO A 100 3.48 -6.69 14.18
C PRO A 100 2.25 -6.55 13.25
N ASN A 101 2.13 -5.40 12.56
CA ASN A 101 1.09 -5.24 11.54
C ASN A 101 1.48 -5.92 10.22
N LEU A 102 1.13 -7.19 10.07
CA LEU A 102 1.43 -8.00 8.88
C LEU A 102 0.66 -7.55 7.62
N GLN A 103 -0.41 -6.75 7.75
CA GLN A 103 -1.14 -6.21 6.59
C GLN A 103 -0.35 -5.15 5.83
N GLN A 104 0.69 -4.57 6.45
CA GLN A 104 1.55 -3.57 5.81
C GLN A 104 2.69 -4.17 4.98
N ILE A 105 2.86 -5.49 4.97
CA ILE A 105 3.90 -6.15 4.18
C ILE A 105 3.76 -5.73 2.71
N PRO A 106 4.84 -5.19 2.09
CA PRO A 106 4.76 -4.59 0.77
C PRO A 106 4.41 -5.63 -0.30
N ALA A 107 3.43 -5.31 -1.14
CA ALA A 107 3.04 -6.15 -2.26
C ALA A 107 3.29 -5.47 -3.62
N ARG A 108 3.23 -4.13 -3.66
CA ARG A 108 3.26 -3.36 -4.92
C ARG A 108 4.66 -2.95 -5.36
N ASN A 109 5.63 -2.89 -4.45
CA ASN A 109 7.01 -2.59 -4.81
C ASN A 109 7.66 -3.85 -5.38
N LYS A 110 8.11 -3.77 -6.65
CA LYS A 110 8.63 -4.91 -7.40
C LYS A 110 9.99 -5.40 -6.89
N ASP A 111 10.75 -4.53 -6.26
CA ASP A 111 12.10 -4.83 -5.77
C ASP A 111 12.07 -5.34 -4.32
N ILE A 112 11.36 -4.61 -3.45
CA ILE A 112 11.33 -4.88 -2.00
C ILE A 112 10.25 -5.90 -1.64
N GLY A 113 9.10 -5.87 -2.31
CA GLY A 113 7.96 -6.74 -2.01
C GLY A 113 8.31 -8.23 -2.03
N PRO A 114 8.88 -8.75 -3.13
CA PRO A 114 9.28 -10.16 -3.21
C PRO A 114 10.32 -10.55 -2.14
N LEU A 115 11.29 -9.67 -1.86
CA LEU A 115 12.32 -9.93 -0.85
C LEU A 115 11.73 -10.07 0.56
N ILE A 116 10.86 -9.14 0.97
CA ILE A 116 10.22 -9.23 2.30
C ILE A 116 9.27 -10.42 2.38
N ARG A 117 8.51 -10.68 1.32
CA ARG A 117 7.56 -11.81 1.30
C ARG A 117 8.25 -13.18 1.30
N SER A 118 9.43 -13.30 0.71
CA SER A 118 10.18 -14.55 0.68
C SER A 118 10.71 -15.00 2.05
N ILE A 119 10.70 -14.11 3.05
CA ILE A 119 11.07 -14.47 4.44
C ILE A 119 10.00 -15.38 5.06
N PHE A 120 8.75 -15.27 4.63
CA PHE A 120 7.65 -16.10 5.12
C PHE A 120 7.59 -17.39 4.31
N VAL A 121 7.92 -18.48 4.95
CA VAL A 121 7.93 -19.82 4.35
C VAL A 121 6.98 -20.74 5.09
N PRO A 122 6.38 -21.74 4.42
CA PRO A 122 5.60 -22.77 5.11
C PRO A 122 6.51 -23.71 5.90
N ASP A 123 5.96 -24.46 6.82
CA ASP A 123 6.68 -25.55 7.49
C ASP A 123 7.11 -26.61 6.49
N GLU A 124 8.12 -27.40 6.85
CA GLU A 124 8.58 -28.51 6.04
C GLU A 124 7.43 -29.46 5.70
N GLY A 125 7.32 -29.83 4.44
CA GLY A 125 6.21 -30.64 3.94
C GLY A 125 4.89 -29.92 3.72
N CYS A 126 4.77 -28.65 4.13
CA CYS A 126 3.58 -27.80 3.92
C CYS A 126 3.72 -26.91 2.69
N LYS A 127 2.59 -26.34 2.26
CA LYS A 127 2.53 -25.37 1.16
C LYS A 127 1.69 -24.18 1.56
N TRP A 128 2.01 -23.00 1.00
CA TRP A 128 1.15 -21.83 1.09
C TRP A 128 0.01 -21.95 0.09
N GLY A 129 -1.22 -21.71 0.57
CA GLY A 129 -2.38 -21.42 -0.27
C GLY A 129 -2.76 -19.95 -0.13
N SER A 130 -2.98 -19.27 -1.25
CA SER A 130 -3.50 -17.90 -1.27
C SER A 130 -4.88 -17.92 -1.90
N PHE A 131 -5.90 -17.53 -1.13
CA PHE A 131 -7.29 -17.49 -1.54
C PHE A 131 -7.81 -16.08 -1.32
N ASP A 132 -8.35 -15.47 -2.36
CA ASP A 132 -8.91 -14.13 -2.32
C ASP A 132 -10.26 -14.10 -3.05
N TYR A 133 -11.27 -13.50 -2.44
CA TYR A 133 -12.56 -13.34 -3.09
C TYR A 133 -12.47 -12.30 -4.20
N SER A 134 -12.87 -12.69 -5.41
CA SER A 134 -12.97 -11.74 -6.52
C SER A 134 -14.07 -10.71 -6.22
N GLN A 135 -13.68 -9.44 -6.16
CA GLN A 135 -14.59 -8.30 -6.06
C GLN A 135 -15.60 -8.42 -4.90
N GLN A 136 -15.18 -8.89 -3.74
CA GLN A 136 -16.07 -9.13 -2.60
C GLN A 136 -16.92 -7.90 -2.24
N GLU A 137 -16.31 -6.72 -2.11
CA GLU A 137 -17.02 -5.50 -1.70
C GLU A 137 -18.09 -5.06 -2.72
N PRO A 138 -17.79 -4.95 -4.04
CA PRO A 138 -18.79 -4.68 -5.05
C PRO A 138 -19.95 -5.68 -5.06
N ARG A 139 -19.67 -6.99 -4.91
CA ARG A 139 -20.72 -8.03 -4.87
C ARG A 139 -21.65 -7.86 -3.67
N VAL A 140 -21.08 -7.60 -2.48
CA VAL A 140 -21.85 -7.34 -1.26
C VAL A 140 -22.68 -6.06 -1.39
N LEU A 141 -22.10 -4.98 -1.95
CA LEU A 141 -22.80 -3.72 -2.21
C LEU A 141 -24.02 -3.93 -3.09
N VAL A 142 -23.86 -4.61 -4.21
CA VAL A 142 -24.96 -4.87 -5.18
C VAL A 142 -26.02 -5.79 -4.54
N HIS A 143 -25.63 -6.78 -3.73
CA HIS A 143 -26.55 -7.63 -3.00
C HIS A 143 -27.44 -6.79 -2.07
N PHE A 144 -26.86 -5.92 -1.25
CA PHE A 144 -27.63 -5.06 -0.36
C PHE A 144 -28.47 -4.03 -1.12
N ALA A 145 -27.98 -3.52 -2.25
CA ALA A 145 -28.76 -2.61 -3.10
C ALA A 145 -30.04 -3.26 -3.63
N ALA A 146 -30.00 -4.54 -3.94
CA ALA A 146 -31.18 -5.30 -4.38
C ALA A 146 -32.16 -5.62 -3.22
N LEU A 147 -31.66 -5.76 -1.98
CA LEU A 147 -32.48 -6.07 -0.81
C LEU A 147 -33.23 -4.86 -0.24
N THR A 148 -32.77 -3.62 -0.49
CA THR A 148 -33.38 -2.42 0.08
C THR A 148 -34.68 -2.07 -0.60
N GLY A 149 -35.78 -1.99 0.17
CA GLY A 149 -37.11 -1.37 -0.08
C GLY A 149 -37.61 -1.24 -1.53
N GLY A 150 -37.71 -2.33 -2.28
CA GLY A 150 -38.07 -2.33 -3.70
C GLY A 150 -36.89 -2.43 -4.65
N GLY A 151 -35.66 -2.53 -4.12
CA GLY A 151 -34.42 -2.63 -4.88
C GLY A 151 -34.01 -1.33 -5.58
N LEU A 152 -32.74 -1.17 -5.84
CA LEU A 152 -32.26 -0.11 -6.74
C LEU A 152 -32.38 -0.61 -8.18
N LYS A 153 -32.91 0.26 -9.06
CA LYS A 153 -33.04 -0.04 -10.50
C LYS A 153 -31.67 -0.49 -11.07
N GLY A 154 -31.67 -1.65 -11.72
CA GLY A 154 -30.49 -2.23 -12.33
C GLY A 154 -29.67 -3.14 -11.40
N ALA A 155 -30.02 -3.27 -10.09
CA ALA A 155 -29.28 -4.12 -9.18
C ALA A 155 -29.42 -5.60 -9.55
N ASP A 156 -30.59 -6.05 -9.96
CA ASP A 156 -30.83 -7.44 -10.37
C ASP A 156 -30.06 -7.82 -11.62
N GLU A 157 -29.97 -6.91 -12.60
CA GLU A 157 -29.18 -7.11 -13.81
C GLU A 157 -27.69 -7.24 -13.49
N VAL A 158 -27.17 -6.45 -12.54
CA VAL A 158 -25.78 -6.54 -12.11
C VAL A 158 -25.55 -7.84 -11.33
N ILE A 159 -26.46 -8.27 -10.47
CA ILE A 159 -26.40 -9.58 -9.79
C ILE A 159 -26.31 -10.71 -10.82
N GLU A 160 -27.17 -10.70 -11.83
CA GLU A 160 -27.20 -11.72 -12.86
C GLU A 160 -25.90 -11.71 -13.69
N SER A 161 -25.35 -10.54 -14.00
CA SER A 161 -24.06 -10.43 -14.67
C SER A 161 -22.91 -11.05 -13.85
N TYR A 162 -22.91 -10.89 -12.53
CA TYR A 162 -21.94 -11.54 -11.64
C TYR A 162 -22.06 -13.07 -11.61
N LYS A 163 -23.25 -13.61 -11.79
CA LYS A 163 -23.46 -15.06 -11.86
C LYS A 163 -22.99 -15.66 -13.18
N THR A 164 -23.14 -14.93 -14.26
CA THR A 164 -22.97 -15.44 -15.63
C THR A 164 -21.64 -15.05 -16.28
N GLN A 165 -21.08 -13.89 -15.99
CA GLN A 165 -19.96 -13.29 -16.73
C GLN A 165 -18.78 -12.85 -15.88
N ASP A 166 -18.93 -12.77 -14.54
CA ASP A 166 -17.93 -12.21 -13.59
C ASP A 166 -17.34 -10.86 -14.06
N PRO A 167 -18.17 -9.82 -14.25
CA PRO A 167 -17.77 -8.54 -14.82
C PRO A 167 -16.75 -7.81 -13.91
N ASP A 168 -15.82 -7.09 -14.50
CA ASP A 168 -14.94 -6.19 -13.73
C ASP A 168 -15.68 -4.90 -13.36
N PHE A 169 -16.19 -4.85 -12.15
CA PHE A 169 -16.92 -3.68 -11.62
C PHE A 169 -16.12 -2.39 -11.71
N HIS A 170 -14.83 -2.43 -11.42
CA HIS A 170 -13.99 -1.22 -11.49
C HIS A 170 -13.78 -0.76 -12.93
N GLN A 171 -13.72 -1.68 -13.90
CA GLN A 171 -13.67 -1.32 -15.30
C GLN A 171 -15.00 -0.71 -15.76
N ALA A 172 -16.13 -1.28 -15.36
CA ALA A 172 -17.43 -0.73 -15.66
C ALA A 172 -17.60 0.71 -15.12
N VAL A 173 -17.19 0.96 -13.89
CA VAL A 173 -17.19 2.32 -13.30
C VAL A 173 -16.23 3.23 -14.06
N ALA A 174 -15.06 2.77 -14.45
CA ALA A 174 -14.09 3.55 -15.22
C ALA A 174 -14.68 3.99 -16.58
N ASP A 175 -15.29 3.05 -17.29
CA ASP A 175 -15.92 3.29 -18.60
C ASP A 175 -17.09 4.28 -18.50
N MET A 176 -17.93 4.14 -17.46
CA MET A 176 -19.07 5.05 -17.22
C MET A 176 -18.62 6.47 -16.85
N ALA A 177 -17.54 6.59 -16.06
CA ALA A 177 -17.04 7.88 -15.57
C ALA A 177 -16.02 8.53 -16.51
N GLY A 178 -15.54 7.84 -17.55
CA GLY A 178 -14.48 8.31 -18.44
C GLY A 178 -13.12 8.47 -17.76
N ILE A 179 -12.83 7.62 -16.76
CA ILE A 179 -11.59 7.63 -15.97
C ILE A 179 -10.83 6.30 -16.17
N ASP A 180 -9.57 6.27 -15.76
CA ASP A 180 -8.82 5.01 -15.78
C ASP A 180 -9.27 4.06 -14.65
N ARG A 181 -9.14 2.75 -14.89
CA ARG A 181 -9.55 1.69 -13.95
C ARG A 181 -8.88 1.80 -12.58
N ARG A 182 -7.64 2.33 -12.51
CA ARG A 182 -6.92 2.49 -11.25
C ARG A 182 -7.55 3.59 -10.39
N THR A 183 -7.97 4.68 -11.00
CA THR A 183 -8.71 5.77 -10.36
C THR A 183 -10.08 5.31 -9.91
N ALA A 184 -10.79 4.51 -10.71
CA ALA A 184 -12.09 3.93 -10.35
C ALA A 184 -12.02 2.96 -9.15
N LYS A 185 -10.83 2.42 -8.84
CA LYS A 185 -10.60 1.53 -7.69
C LYS A 185 -10.35 2.28 -6.38
N THR A 186 -10.15 3.60 -6.40
CA THR A 186 -9.83 4.42 -5.22
C THR A 186 -11.07 4.97 -4.58
#